data_89a91eda89aa7fcee725d255292f3294
#
_entry.id   89a91eda89aa7fcee725d255292f3294
#
_cell.length_a   1.000
_cell.length_b   1.000
_cell.length_c   1.000
_cell.angle_alpha   90.00
_cell.angle_beta   90.00
_cell.angle_gamma   90.00
#
_symmetry.space_group_name_H-M   'P 1'
#
loop_
_entity.id
_entity.type
_entity.pdbx_description
1 polymer ?
#
loop_
_entity_poly.entity_id
_entity_poly.type
_entity_poly.pdbx_seq_one_letter_code
_entity_poly.pdbx_strand_id
1 'polypeptide(L)'
;MRSSSRFERTLVLGVAFSLLLTIAGSLPARAQEKTLYERIGGYNALAAVVDDFIVRLVSDKQFEKFFAGHSTDSKKRIRQHILDQFCAATGGPCVYTGRDMKTSHAGLGITDADWDAAAKHLAASLDKFKVPEREKGEVLAFVTTLKKDIVEK
;
A
#
# COMPACT_ATOMS: atom_id res chain seq x y z
N MET A 1 63.54 64.91 -46.63
CA MET A 1 62.28 65.28 -47.30
C MET A 1 61.19 64.34 -46.78
N ARG A 2 60.25 64.95 -46.17
CA ARG A 2 58.76 64.64 -46.11
C ARG A 2 58.37 63.15 -46.16
N SER A 3 57.49 62.65 -45.39
CA SER A 3 56.36 63.23 -44.73
C SER A 3 55.48 62.08 -44.24
N SER A 4 54.74 62.38 -43.20
CA SER A 4 53.42 61.91 -42.91
C SER A 4 53.22 60.54 -42.29
N SER A 5 53.04 60.65 -41.04
CA SER A 5 52.05 60.18 -40.16
C SER A 5 50.75 59.72 -40.80
N ARG A 6 50.32 58.58 -40.45
CA ARG A 6 48.86 58.36 -40.23
C ARG A 6 48.66 57.46 -39.03
N PHE A 7 48.03 58.08 -38.11
CA PHE A 7 47.48 57.55 -36.88
C PHE A 7 46.27 56.66 -37.23
N GLU A 8 46.37 55.38 -37.07
CA GLU A 8 45.16 54.57 -37.09
C GLU A 8 44.83 54.13 -35.69
N ARG A 9 43.69 54.69 -35.21
CA ARG A 9 43.06 54.35 -33.97
C ARG A 9 42.36 52.99 -34.12
N THR A 10 42.96 51.92 -33.62
CA THR A 10 42.28 50.64 -33.53
C THR A 10 41.41 50.66 -32.30
N LEU A 11 40.12 50.69 -32.57
CA LEU A 11 39.05 50.61 -31.58
C LEU A 11 39.05 49.20 -30.97
N VAL A 12 39.45 49.06 -29.72
CA VAL A 12 39.35 47.80 -28.99
C VAL A 12 37.90 47.68 -28.50
N LEU A 13 37.08 46.90 -29.20
CA LEU A 13 35.75 46.46 -28.71
C LEU A 13 35.99 45.42 -27.62
N GLY A 14 35.82 45.83 -26.38
CA GLY A 14 35.72 44.92 -25.24
C GLY A 14 34.42 44.14 -25.27
N VAL A 15 34.52 42.87 -25.61
CA VAL A 15 33.41 41.94 -25.45
C VAL A 15 33.34 41.51 -23.98
N ALA A 16 32.46 42.15 -23.22
CA ALA A 16 32.12 41.70 -21.89
C ALA A 16 31.31 40.42 -21.99
N PHE A 17 31.93 39.26 -21.77
CA PHE A 17 31.27 37.95 -21.66
C PHE A 17 30.64 37.86 -20.28
N SER A 18 29.35 38.23 -20.19
CA SER A 18 28.57 38.08 -18.98
C SER A 18 28.28 36.58 -18.75
N LEU A 19 29.04 35.99 -17.84
CA LEU A 19 28.81 34.62 -17.35
C LEU A 19 27.56 34.62 -16.48
N LEU A 20 26.40 34.35 -17.07
CA LEU A 20 25.15 34.06 -16.33
C LEU A 20 25.29 32.69 -15.64
N LEU A 21 25.67 32.74 -14.37
CA LEU A 21 25.68 31.57 -13.50
C LEU A 21 24.24 31.20 -13.17
N THR A 22 23.62 30.30 -13.94
CA THR A 22 22.30 29.72 -13.65
C THR A 22 22.45 28.81 -12.43
N ILE A 23 22.11 29.33 -11.27
CA ILE A 23 21.92 28.50 -10.07
C ILE A 23 20.65 27.68 -10.32
N ALA A 24 20.81 26.48 -10.89
CA ALA A 24 19.78 25.47 -10.92
C ALA A 24 19.56 25.01 -9.48
N GLY A 25 18.60 25.65 -8.80
CA GLY A 25 18.15 25.23 -7.49
C GLY A 25 17.59 23.81 -7.59
N SER A 26 18.36 22.82 -7.16
CA SER A 26 17.89 21.45 -6.99
C SER A 26 16.80 21.49 -5.92
N LEU A 27 15.54 21.45 -6.34
CA LEU A 27 14.43 21.20 -5.42
C LEU A 27 14.73 19.86 -4.72
N PRO A 28 14.67 19.80 -3.37
CA PRO A 28 14.84 18.53 -2.68
C PRO A 28 13.79 17.57 -3.23
N ALA A 29 14.23 16.47 -3.82
CA ALA A 29 13.34 15.37 -4.19
C ALA A 29 12.64 14.94 -2.90
N ARG A 30 11.33 15.23 -2.80
CA ARG A 30 10.51 14.79 -1.67
C ARG A 30 10.58 13.27 -1.68
N ALA A 31 11.27 12.68 -0.70
CA ALA A 31 11.33 11.24 -0.54
C ALA A 31 9.88 10.73 -0.52
N GLN A 32 9.53 9.87 -1.47
CA GLN A 32 8.19 9.30 -1.55
C GLN A 32 7.95 8.52 -0.27
N GLU A 33 6.91 8.90 0.47
CA GLU A 33 6.56 8.21 1.71
C GLU A 33 6.25 6.74 1.40
N LYS A 34 6.83 5.83 2.21
CA LYS A 34 6.58 4.39 2.05
C LYS A 34 5.10 4.09 2.20
N THR A 35 4.58 3.27 1.31
CA THR A 35 3.21 2.75 1.40
C THR A 35 3.02 1.94 2.68
N LEU A 36 1.77 1.75 3.11
CA LEU A 36 1.47 0.86 4.25
C LEU A 36 2.00 -0.55 4.00
N TYR A 37 1.87 -1.05 2.77
CA TYR A 37 2.44 -2.33 2.33
C TYR A 37 3.94 -2.43 2.59
N GLU A 38 4.70 -1.41 2.22
CA GLU A 38 6.15 -1.38 2.45
C GLU A 38 6.51 -1.27 3.94
N ARG A 39 5.72 -0.51 4.71
CA ARG A 39 5.93 -0.35 6.16
C ARG A 39 5.63 -1.63 6.94
N ILE A 40 4.67 -2.44 6.50
CA ILE A 40 4.35 -3.76 7.10
C ILE A 40 5.45 -4.78 6.78
N GLY A 41 6.26 -4.58 5.74
CA GLY A 41 7.33 -5.50 5.33
C GLY A 41 7.06 -6.24 4.02
N GLY A 42 6.10 -5.76 3.22
CA GLY A 42 5.84 -6.26 1.88
C GLY A 42 5.06 -7.58 1.84
N TYR A 43 5.13 -8.25 0.68
CA TYR A 43 4.28 -9.41 0.39
C TYR A 43 4.42 -10.57 1.38
N ASN A 44 5.66 -10.94 1.74
CA ASN A 44 5.89 -12.09 2.62
C ASN A 44 5.38 -11.85 4.05
N ALA A 45 5.55 -10.63 4.58
CA ALA A 45 5.03 -10.27 5.89
C ALA A 45 3.50 -10.27 5.88
N LEU A 46 2.90 -9.68 4.85
CA LEU A 46 1.44 -9.66 4.69
C LEU A 46 0.87 -11.06 4.51
N ALA A 47 1.53 -11.93 3.73
CA ALA A 47 1.14 -13.33 3.56
C ALA A 47 1.15 -14.09 4.89
N ALA A 48 2.18 -13.89 5.73
CA ALA A 48 2.24 -14.53 7.04
C ALA A 48 1.09 -14.09 7.97
N VAL A 49 0.73 -12.80 7.94
CA VAL A 49 -0.44 -12.27 8.69
C VAL A 49 -1.74 -12.89 8.19
N VAL A 50 -1.95 -12.93 6.88
CA VAL A 50 -3.15 -13.51 6.26
C VAL A 50 -3.27 -15.00 6.54
N ASP A 51 -2.17 -15.74 6.46
CA ASP A 51 -2.16 -17.18 6.77
C ASP A 51 -2.55 -17.45 8.22
N ASP A 52 -1.98 -16.74 9.18
CA ASP A 52 -2.35 -16.89 10.60
C ASP A 52 -3.80 -16.46 10.85
N PHE A 53 -4.25 -15.38 10.24
CA PHE A 53 -5.64 -14.93 10.33
C PHE A 53 -6.63 -16.01 9.87
N ILE A 54 -6.38 -16.61 8.70
CA ILE A 54 -7.24 -17.68 8.17
C ILE A 54 -7.21 -18.91 9.09
N VAL A 55 -6.03 -19.29 9.60
CA VAL A 55 -5.91 -20.40 10.54
C VAL A 55 -6.76 -20.15 11.80
N ARG A 56 -6.76 -18.92 12.33
CA ARG A 56 -7.59 -18.55 13.49
C ARG A 56 -9.10 -18.66 13.16
N LEU A 57 -9.51 -18.12 12.01
CA LEU A 57 -10.91 -18.21 11.58
C LEU A 57 -11.38 -19.66 11.43
N VAL A 58 -10.59 -20.50 10.75
CA VAL A 58 -10.96 -21.90 10.50
C VAL A 58 -10.94 -22.74 11.77
N SER A 59 -10.14 -22.36 12.77
CA SER A 59 -10.02 -23.05 14.05
C SER A 59 -11.08 -22.63 15.07
N ASP A 60 -11.78 -21.54 14.84
CA ASP A 60 -12.81 -21.04 15.71
C ASP A 60 -14.18 -21.63 15.31
N LYS A 61 -14.85 -22.31 16.25
CA LYS A 61 -16.15 -22.94 16.03
C LYS A 61 -17.23 -21.94 15.56
N GLN A 62 -17.12 -20.67 15.93
CA GLN A 62 -18.04 -19.62 15.48
C GLN A 62 -18.06 -19.48 13.97
N PHE A 63 -16.90 -19.73 13.30
CA PHE A 63 -16.74 -19.59 11.86
C PHE A 63 -16.87 -20.91 11.08
N GLU A 64 -17.00 -22.05 11.74
CA GLU A 64 -17.05 -23.39 11.09
C GLU A 64 -18.10 -23.42 9.96
N LYS A 65 -19.28 -22.86 10.19
CA LYS A 65 -20.38 -22.79 9.21
C LYS A 65 -20.00 -22.08 7.90
N PHE A 66 -19.10 -21.12 7.95
CA PHE A 66 -18.66 -20.33 6.78
C PHE A 66 -17.61 -21.06 5.95
N PHE A 67 -16.91 -22.03 6.53
CA PHE A 67 -15.86 -22.80 5.87
C PHE A 67 -16.26 -24.26 5.58
N ALA A 68 -17.44 -24.68 6.03
CA ALA A 68 -17.98 -26.00 5.78
C ALA A 68 -18.18 -26.23 4.27
N GLY A 69 -17.80 -27.40 3.78
CA GLY A 69 -17.99 -27.79 2.37
C GLY A 69 -16.97 -27.18 1.38
N HIS A 70 -16.10 -26.26 1.82
CA HIS A 70 -15.06 -25.76 0.95
C HIS A 70 -13.93 -26.79 0.75
N SER A 71 -13.63 -27.11 -0.52
CA SER A 71 -12.47 -27.93 -0.89
C SER A 71 -11.16 -27.23 -0.55
N THR A 72 -10.06 -27.99 -0.50
CA THR A 72 -8.72 -27.44 -0.31
C THR A 72 -8.40 -26.34 -1.33
N ASP A 73 -8.78 -26.54 -2.59
CA ASP A 73 -8.51 -25.54 -3.64
C ASP A 73 -9.39 -24.29 -3.49
N SER A 74 -10.63 -24.44 -3.02
CA SER A 74 -11.47 -23.27 -2.67
C SER A 74 -10.83 -22.45 -1.55
N LYS A 75 -10.31 -23.11 -0.50
CA LYS A 75 -9.63 -22.44 0.62
C LYS A 75 -8.36 -21.71 0.17
N LYS A 76 -7.58 -22.32 -0.74
CA LYS A 76 -6.40 -21.66 -1.33
C LYS A 76 -6.79 -20.40 -2.13
N ARG A 77 -7.87 -20.47 -2.93
CA ARG A 77 -8.36 -19.30 -3.67
C ARG A 77 -8.85 -18.18 -2.74
N ILE A 78 -9.61 -18.52 -1.70
CA ILE A 78 -10.05 -17.55 -0.68
C ILE A 78 -8.83 -16.86 -0.05
N ARG A 79 -7.85 -17.66 0.39
CA ARG A 79 -6.58 -17.14 0.92
C ARG A 79 -5.89 -16.17 -0.04
N GLN A 80 -5.79 -16.54 -1.33
CA GLN A 80 -5.13 -15.68 -2.31
C GLN A 80 -5.91 -14.38 -2.54
N HIS A 81 -7.23 -14.44 -2.64
CA HIS A 81 -8.05 -13.24 -2.79
C HIS A 81 -7.92 -12.30 -1.58
N ILE A 82 -7.92 -12.83 -0.36
CA ILE A 82 -7.70 -12.01 0.84
C ILE A 82 -6.33 -11.33 0.77
N LEU A 83 -5.28 -12.08 0.43
CA LEU A 83 -3.93 -11.54 0.33
C LEU A 83 -3.81 -10.46 -0.75
N ASP A 84 -4.37 -10.70 -1.94
CA ASP A 84 -4.35 -9.72 -3.04
C ASP A 84 -5.13 -8.45 -2.67
N GLN A 85 -6.26 -8.58 -1.99
CA GLN A 85 -7.06 -7.46 -1.52
C GLN A 85 -6.28 -6.60 -0.50
N PHE A 86 -5.68 -7.25 0.50
CA PHE A 86 -4.87 -6.54 1.50
C PHE A 86 -3.64 -5.89 0.86
N CYS A 87 -2.94 -6.60 -0.03
CA CYS A 87 -1.80 -6.07 -0.75
C CYS A 87 -2.18 -4.83 -1.58
N ALA A 88 -3.24 -4.90 -2.38
CA ALA A 88 -3.72 -3.77 -3.17
C ALA A 88 -4.16 -2.59 -2.29
N ALA A 89 -4.93 -2.86 -1.24
CA ALA A 89 -5.49 -1.83 -0.35
C ALA A 89 -4.41 -1.12 0.47
N THR A 90 -3.28 -1.76 0.74
CA THR A 90 -2.15 -1.18 1.47
C THR A 90 -1.11 -0.51 0.57
N GLY A 91 -1.37 -0.43 -0.74
CA GLY A 91 -0.49 0.22 -1.72
C GLY A 91 0.62 -0.68 -2.24
N GLY A 92 0.42 -1.99 -2.20
CA GLY A 92 1.29 -2.98 -2.83
C GLY A 92 1.00 -3.16 -4.33
N PRO A 93 1.81 -3.95 -5.04
CA PRO A 93 1.73 -4.11 -6.50
C PRO A 93 0.68 -5.13 -6.95
N CYS A 94 -0.10 -5.71 -6.04
CA CYS A 94 -1.07 -6.74 -6.36
C CYS A 94 -2.33 -6.14 -7.02
N VAL A 95 -3.02 -6.98 -7.80
CA VAL A 95 -4.32 -6.64 -8.37
C VAL A 95 -5.36 -7.59 -7.77
N TYR A 96 -6.34 -7.03 -7.08
CA TYR A 96 -7.47 -7.81 -6.58
C TYR A 96 -8.42 -8.16 -7.74
N THR A 97 -8.55 -9.44 -8.01
CA THR A 97 -9.42 -9.96 -9.08
C THR A 97 -10.65 -10.70 -8.55
N GLY A 98 -10.85 -10.68 -7.23
CA GLY A 98 -12.00 -11.29 -6.58
C GLY A 98 -13.29 -10.50 -6.78
N ARG A 99 -14.40 -11.04 -6.28
CA ARG A 99 -15.68 -10.34 -6.21
C ARG A 99 -15.62 -9.23 -5.15
N ASP A 100 -16.48 -8.23 -5.26
CA ASP A 100 -16.68 -7.26 -4.19
C ASP A 100 -17.14 -7.95 -2.88
N MET A 101 -16.99 -7.26 -1.76
CA MET A 101 -17.27 -7.85 -0.45
C MET A 101 -18.75 -8.18 -0.27
N LYS A 102 -19.66 -7.37 -0.78
CA LYS A 102 -21.09 -7.61 -0.70
C LYS A 102 -21.48 -8.89 -1.44
N THR A 103 -20.97 -9.06 -2.66
CA THR A 103 -21.23 -10.27 -3.46
C THR A 103 -20.57 -11.51 -2.85
N SER A 104 -19.37 -11.37 -2.29
CA SER A 104 -18.63 -12.49 -1.70
C SER A 104 -19.23 -13.01 -0.42
N HIS A 105 -19.94 -12.18 0.34
CA HIS A 105 -20.49 -12.51 1.64
C HIS A 105 -22.04 -12.61 1.66
N ALA A 106 -22.68 -12.32 0.52
CA ALA A 106 -24.12 -12.38 0.40
C ALA A 106 -24.68 -13.76 0.74
N GLY A 107 -25.69 -13.79 1.62
CA GLY A 107 -26.36 -15.02 2.05
C GLY A 107 -25.63 -15.84 3.11
N LEU A 108 -24.46 -15.37 3.59
CA LEU A 108 -23.75 -16.06 4.67
C LEU A 108 -24.38 -15.79 6.05
N GLY A 109 -25.19 -14.75 6.18
CA GLY A 109 -25.84 -14.37 7.44
C GLY A 109 -24.83 -13.91 8.50
N ILE A 110 -23.76 -13.26 8.09
CA ILE A 110 -22.73 -12.74 9.00
C ILE A 110 -23.32 -11.67 9.89
N THR A 111 -23.13 -11.83 11.19
CA THR A 111 -23.63 -10.92 12.23
C THR A 111 -22.54 -9.94 12.68
N ASP A 112 -22.94 -8.88 13.43
CA ASP A 112 -21.99 -8.00 14.11
C ASP A 112 -21.06 -8.77 15.05
N ALA A 113 -21.56 -9.79 15.76
CA ALA A 113 -20.71 -10.62 16.63
C ALA A 113 -19.68 -11.44 15.86
N ASP A 114 -20.04 -11.96 14.68
CA ASP A 114 -19.08 -12.66 13.80
C ASP A 114 -18.01 -11.68 13.29
N TRP A 115 -18.43 -10.47 12.92
CA TRP A 115 -17.51 -9.41 12.51
C TRP A 115 -16.51 -9.05 13.62
N ASP A 116 -17.00 -8.81 14.83
CA ASP A 116 -16.14 -8.43 15.96
C ASP A 116 -15.15 -9.52 16.34
N ALA A 117 -15.57 -10.80 16.26
CA ALA A 117 -14.70 -11.94 16.47
C ALA A 117 -13.61 -12.01 15.37
N ALA A 118 -13.97 -11.84 14.10
CA ALA A 118 -13.02 -11.81 12.99
C ALA A 118 -12.02 -10.66 13.13
N ALA A 119 -12.48 -9.47 13.51
CA ALA A 119 -11.62 -8.31 13.74
C ALA A 119 -10.60 -8.58 14.87
N LYS A 120 -11.02 -9.24 15.95
CA LYS A 120 -10.10 -9.68 17.04
C LYS A 120 -9.06 -10.68 16.55
N HIS A 121 -9.45 -11.63 15.70
CA HIS A 121 -8.52 -12.59 15.12
C HIS A 121 -7.47 -11.90 14.22
N LEU A 122 -7.90 -10.94 13.40
CA LEU A 122 -6.98 -10.14 12.57
C LEU A 122 -6.02 -9.33 13.44
N ALA A 123 -6.52 -8.63 14.45
CA ALA A 123 -5.68 -7.87 15.38
C ALA A 123 -4.64 -8.77 16.06
N ALA A 124 -5.05 -9.95 16.53
CA ALA A 124 -4.14 -10.92 17.14
C ALA A 124 -3.08 -11.47 16.16
N SER A 125 -3.40 -11.60 14.87
CA SER A 125 -2.43 -11.97 13.84
C SER A 125 -1.41 -10.86 13.60
N LEU A 126 -1.86 -9.60 13.51
CA LEU A 126 -0.98 -8.44 13.38
C LEU A 126 -0.02 -8.32 14.59
N ASP A 127 -0.52 -8.56 15.81
CA ASP A 127 0.28 -8.56 17.03
C ASP A 127 1.32 -9.69 17.04
N LYS A 128 0.94 -10.90 16.62
CA LYS A 128 1.84 -12.04 16.53
C LYS A 128 3.05 -11.77 15.64
N PHE A 129 2.84 -11.09 14.53
CA PHE A 129 3.89 -10.69 13.59
C PHE A 129 4.53 -9.34 13.91
N LYS A 130 4.21 -8.78 15.09
CA LYS A 130 4.82 -7.54 15.60
C LYS A 130 4.64 -6.36 14.64
N VAL A 131 3.51 -6.29 13.95
CA VAL A 131 3.17 -5.12 13.13
C VAL A 131 3.03 -3.92 14.08
N PRO A 132 3.73 -2.80 13.83
CA PRO A 132 3.67 -1.66 14.73
C PRO A 132 2.24 -1.11 14.88
N GLU A 133 1.92 -0.52 16.03
CA GLU A 133 0.56 -0.09 16.36
C GLU A 133 -0.05 0.89 15.34
N ARG A 134 0.76 1.76 14.75
CA ARG A 134 0.31 2.67 13.70
C ARG A 134 -0.19 1.90 12.47
N GLU A 135 0.64 1.01 11.93
CA GLU A 135 0.35 0.20 10.75
C GLU A 135 -0.82 -0.76 11.01
N LYS A 136 -0.88 -1.36 12.20
CA LYS A 136 -2.01 -2.16 12.66
C LYS A 136 -3.30 -1.35 12.66
N GLY A 137 -3.27 -0.14 13.19
CA GLY A 137 -4.42 0.77 13.17
C GLY A 137 -4.88 1.11 11.76
N GLU A 138 -3.95 1.37 10.83
CA GLU A 138 -4.26 1.65 9.43
C GLU A 138 -4.91 0.44 8.73
N VAL A 139 -4.42 -0.80 8.98
CA VAL A 139 -5.02 -2.04 8.45
C VAL A 139 -6.43 -2.25 9.00
N LEU A 140 -6.62 -2.12 10.31
CA LEU A 140 -7.93 -2.29 10.94
C LEU A 140 -8.93 -1.22 10.48
N ALA A 141 -8.49 0.01 10.28
CA ALA A 141 -9.31 1.09 9.73
C ALA A 141 -9.79 0.75 8.31
N PHE A 142 -8.89 0.27 7.43
CA PHE A 142 -9.27 -0.20 6.12
C PHE A 142 -10.32 -1.31 6.20
N VAL A 143 -10.07 -2.36 6.99
CA VAL A 143 -11.01 -3.48 7.12
C VAL A 143 -12.36 -3.00 7.63
N THR A 144 -12.41 -2.07 8.57
CA THR A 144 -13.65 -1.51 9.10
C THR A 144 -14.53 -0.86 8.01
N THR A 145 -13.92 -0.32 6.94
CA THR A 145 -14.71 0.22 5.82
C THR A 145 -15.53 -0.83 5.08
N LEU A 146 -15.14 -2.10 5.18
CA LEU A 146 -15.78 -3.22 4.51
C LEU A 146 -16.98 -3.78 5.30
N LYS A 147 -17.11 -3.43 6.60
CA LYS A 147 -18.14 -3.97 7.49
C LYS A 147 -19.54 -3.89 6.91
N LYS A 148 -19.90 -2.74 6.35
CA LYS A 148 -21.23 -2.46 5.76
C LYS A 148 -21.59 -3.38 4.58
N ASP A 149 -20.60 -3.96 3.92
CA ASP A 149 -20.76 -4.83 2.76
C ASP A 149 -20.68 -6.32 3.15
N ILE A 150 -20.28 -6.63 4.39
CA ILE A 150 -20.05 -7.98 4.90
C ILE A 150 -21.09 -8.40 5.92
N VAL A 151 -21.48 -7.51 6.82
CA VAL A 151 -22.46 -7.79 7.88
C VAL A 151 -23.88 -7.68 7.32
N GLU A 152 -24.68 -8.72 7.52
CA GLU A 152 -26.06 -8.79 7.03
C GLU A 152 -27.10 -8.66 8.16
N LYS A 153 -26.70 -8.85 9.43
CA LYS A 153 -27.61 -8.88 10.59
C LYS A 153 -27.00 -8.20 11.81
#